data_67d774ab2392c0a3437d2098c665eedf
#
_entry.id   67d774ab2392c0a3437d2098c665eedf
#
_cell.length_a   1.000
_cell.length_b   1.000
_cell.length_c   1.000
_cell.angle_alpha   90.00
_cell.angle_beta   90.00
_cell.angle_gamma   90.00
#
_symmetry.space_group_name_H-M   'P 1'
#
loop_
_entity.id
_entity.type
_entity.pdbx_description
1 polymer ?
#
loop_
_entity_poly.entity_id
_entity_poly.type
_entity_poly.pdbx_seq_one_letter_code
_entity_poly.pdbx_strand_id
1 'polypeptide(L)'
;METLTISRPDDWHLHVRDGAAMKAVLPATARQFARAIIMPNLKPPIRTVEDARGYRERILAALPSGSDFEPLMTLYLTDNTSPDEIASAATSGFIKAVKYYPAGATTNADFGVTDIRKCDAVFDAMQSAGLPLLLHGEVADAEVDVFDRETIFIERHLIPLVLRFPKLNIVLEHITTANAAKYVLAASDNVAATITPQHLLYSRNAIFKGGLRPHFYCLPVLKREEHRIALLKVATSGNRKFFLGTDSAPHPRNTKEASCCGAGCYTALHALELYAEAFESVNALDKLEAFASFQIGRAHV
;
A
#
# COMPACT_ATOMS: atom_id res chain seq x y z
N MET A 1 25.53 7.16 -20.83
CA MET A 1 24.44 6.99 -19.84
C MET A 1 23.19 6.69 -20.63
N GLU A 2 22.58 5.56 -20.41
CA GLU A 2 21.26 5.27 -20.98
C GLU A 2 20.21 6.07 -20.21
N THR A 3 19.25 6.64 -20.92
CA THR A 3 18.15 7.42 -20.34
C THR A 3 16.85 6.64 -20.53
N LEU A 4 16.13 6.38 -19.45
CA LEU A 4 14.80 5.81 -19.49
C LEU A 4 13.77 6.95 -19.40
N THR A 5 12.89 7.03 -20.40
CA THR A 5 11.74 7.94 -20.38
C THR A 5 10.47 7.15 -20.21
N ILE A 6 9.66 7.49 -19.21
CA ILE A 6 8.36 6.85 -18.93
C ILE A 6 7.28 7.91 -18.75
N SER A 7 6.02 7.54 -18.98
CA SER A 7 4.88 8.35 -18.59
C SER A 7 4.90 8.59 -17.09
N ARG A 8 4.57 9.80 -16.64
CA ARG A 8 4.60 10.15 -15.22
C ARG A 8 3.72 9.16 -14.43
N PRO A 9 4.29 8.41 -13.48
CA PRO A 9 3.60 7.33 -12.78
C PRO A 9 2.67 7.84 -11.68
N ASP A 10 1.86 6.92 -11.16
CA ASP A 10 1.06 7.10 -9.95
C ASP A 10 1.59 6.19 -8.83
N ASP A 11 1.52 6.65 -7.58
CA ASP A 11 1.86 5.84 -6.41
C ASP A 11 0.58 5.30 -5.75
N TRP A 12 0.37 4.01 -5.81
CA TRP A 12 -0.87 3.39 -5.32
C TRP A 12 -0.85 3.03 -3.84
N HIS A 13 0.19 3.46 -3.08
CA HIS A 13 0.25 3.32 -1.63
C HIS A 13 1.27 4.29 -1.01
N LEU A 14 0.81 5.35 -0.37
CA LEU A 14 1.68 6.40 0.16
C LEU A 14 1.25 6.90 1.54
N HIS A 15 2.22 7.03 2.46
CA HIS A 15 2.03 7.71 3.75
C HIS A 15 2.71 9.07 3.74
N VAL A 16 1.94 10.15 3.80
CA VAL A 16 2.49 11.51 3.91
C VAL A 16 2.46 12.06 5.33
N ARG A 17 1.87 11.31 6.28
CA ARG A 17 1.71 11.74 7.68
C ARG A 17 0.90 13.03 7.79
N ASP A 18 1.19 13.91 8.76
CA ASP A 18 0.54 15.23 8.93
C ASP A 18 1.52 16.27 9.46
N GLY A 19 1.13 17.55 9.44
CA GLY A 19 1.89 18.65 10.03
C GLY A 19 3.30 18.82 9.46
N ALA A 20 4.30 18.91 10.33
CA ALA A 20 5.69 19.13 9.95
C ALA A 20 6.27 17.96 9.15
N ALA A 21 5.89 16.71 9.47
CA ALA A 21 6.33 15.54 8.74
C ALA A 21 5.82 15.55 7.29
N MET A 22 4.54 15.90 7.08
CA MET A 22 3.95 16.06 5.74
C MET A 22 4.75 17.07 4.90
N LYS A 23 5.01 18.25 5.44
CA LYS A 23 5.76 19.31 4.75
C LYS A 23 7.16 18.85 4.34
N ALA A 24 7.78 17.98 5.13
CA ALA A 24 9.13 17.48 4.85
C ALA A 24 9.15 16.40 3.74
N VAL A 25 8.12 15.54 3.65
CA VAL A 25 8.17 14.36 2.76
C VAL A 25 7.38 14.54 1.46
N LEU A 26 6.32 15.35 1.47
CA LEU A 26 5.42 15.54 0.32
C LEU A 26 6.12 16.05 -0.95
N PRO A 27 7.10 16.95 -0.89
CA PRO A 27 7.80 17.43 -2.10
C PRO A 27 8.53 16.33 -2.87
N ALA A 28 9.05 15.31 -2.18
CA ALA A 28 9.77 14.20 -2.82
C ALA A 28 8.83 13.36 -3.70
N THR A 29 7.64 13.05 -3.19
CA THR A 29 6.60 12.33 -3.94
C THR A 29 6.03 13.19 -5.08
N ALA A 30 5.63 14.44 -4.79
CA ALA A 30 5.00 15.33 -5.77
C ALA A 30 5.90 15.62 -6.98
N ARG A 31 7.23 15.52 -6.82
CA ARG A 31 8.20 15.65 -7.93
C ARG A 31 8.13 14.46 -8.91
N GLN A 32 7.88 13.25 -8.41
CA GLN A 32 8.00 12.02 -9.20
C GLN A 32 6.65 11.52 -9.72
N PHE A 33 5.60 11.63 -8.90
CA PHE A 33 4.29 11.04 -9.19
C PHE A 33 3.26 12.10 -9.59
N ALA A 34 2.34 11.73 -10.48
CA ALA A 34 1.21 12.59 -10.84
C ALA A 34 0.13 12.54 -9.76
N ARG A 35 -0.15 11.33 -9.27
CA ARG A 35 -1.16 11.07 -8.24
C ARG A 35 -0.62 10.08 -7.22
N ALA A 36 -1.21 10.07 -6.03
CA ALA A 36 -0.99 8.96 -5.09
C ALA A 36 -2.23 8.64 -4.26
N ILE A 37 -2.42 7.36 -3.97
CA ILE A 37 -3.37 6.89 -2.95
C ILE A 37 -2.77 7.19 -1.57
N ILE A 38 -3.46 8.03 -0.81
CA ILE A 38 -3.01 8.50 0.51
C ILE A 38 -3.59 7.60 1.59
N MET A 39 -2.72 6.99 2.39
CA MET A 39 -3.11 6.11 3.49
C MET A 39 -3.72 6.88 4.66
N PRO A 40 -4.82 6.36 5.26
CA PRO A 40 -5.64 7.10 6.21
C PRO A 40 -5.24 6.91 7.69
N ASN A 41 -4.15 6.17 8.00
CA ASN A 41 -3.76 5.76 9.35
C ASN A 41 -3.04 6.85 10.14
N LEU A 42 -3.66 8.00 10.27
CA LEU A 42 -3.23 9.06 11.18
C LEU A 42 -3.68 8.79 12.64
N LYS A 43 -3.41 9.73 13.54
CA LYS A 43 -3.94 9.78 14.92
C LYS A 43 -4.63 11.14 15.14
N PRO A 44 -5.98 11.20 15.16
CA PRO A 44 -6.92 10.09 14.87
C PRO A 44 -6.92 9.66 13.41
N PRO A 45 -7.40 8.43 13.08
CA PRO A 45 -7.49 7.96 11.71
C PRO A 45 -8.58 8.68 10.90
N ILE A 46 -8.43 8.70 9.59
CA ILE A 46 -9.37 9.33 8.64
C ILE A 46 -10.51 8.34 8.37
N ARG A 47 -11.66 8.52 9.00
CA ARG A 47 -12.77 7.55 8.99
C ARG A 47 -14.00 7.99 8.20
N THR A 48 -14.13 9.30 7.96
CA THR A 48 -15.28 9.89 7.31
C THR A 48 -14.89 10.72 6.09
N VAL A 49 -15.87 11.01 5.23
CA VAL A 49 -15.68 11.91 4.07
C VAL A 49 -15.18 13.30 4.54
N GLU A 50 -15.68 13.79 5.67
CA GLU A 50 -15.27 15.08 6.21
C GLU A 50 -13.82 15.05 6.72
N ASP A 51 -13.42 13.99 7.46
CA ASP A 51 -12.01 13.78 7.84
C ASP A 51 -11.09 13.80 6.62
N ALA A 52 -11.50 13.06 5.57
CA ALA A 52 -10.73 12.94 4.33
C ALA A 52 -10.64 14.28 3.58
N ARG A 53 -11.71 15.09 3.58
CA ARG A 53 -11.73 16.42 3.00
C ARG A 53 -10.71 17.32 3.71
N GLY A 54 -10.80 17.41 5.04
CA GLY A 54 -9.88 18.24 5.83
C GLY A 54 -8.42 17.77 5.70
N TYR A 55 -8.18 16.46 5.59
CA TYR A 55 -6.84 15.95 5.35
C TYR A 55 -6.33 16.31 3.95
N ARG A 56 -7.19 16.16 2.91
CA ARG A 56 -6.86 16.54 1.54
C ARG A 56 -6.50 18.03 1.43
N GLU A 57 -7.26 18.90 2.10
CA GLU A 57 -6.98 20.34 2.12
C GLU A 57 -5.61 20.65 2.74
N ARG A 58 -5.23 19.97 3.83
CA ARG A 58 -3.90 20.12 4.44
C ARG A 58 -2.77 19.64 3.51
N ILE A 59 -2.99 18.54 2.76
CA ILE A 59 -2.02 18.06 1.77
C ILE A 59 -1.87 19.07 0.65
N LEU A 60 -2.96 19.57 0.06
CA LEU A 60 -2.92 20.55 -1.02
C LEU A 60 -2.23 21.86 -0.58
N ALA A 61 -2.50 22.32 0.64
CA ALA A 61 -1.84 23.49 1.20
C ALA A 61 -0.34 23.31 1.49
N ALA A 62 0.13 22.07 1.62
CA ALA A 62 1.53 21.74 1.87
C ALA A 62 2.33 21.43 0.58
N LEU A 63 1.68 21.36 -0.58
CA LEU A 63 2.35 21.13 -1.86
C LEU A 63 3.26 22.30 -2.23
N PRO A 64 4.39 22.03 -2.90
CA PRO A 64 5.20 23.07 -3.51
C PRO A 64 4.39 23.94 -4.49
N SER A 65 4.71 25.22 -4.58
CA SER A 65 4.07 26.12 -5.53
C SER A 65 4.18 25.60 -6.96
N GLY A 66 3.07 25.59 -7.69
CA GLY A 66 3.00 25.11 -9.07
C GLY A 66 2.96 23.57 -9.21
N SER A 67 2.86 22.82 -8.12
CA SER A 67 2.67 21.37 -8.18
C SER A 67 1.28 21.01 -8.70
N ASP A 68 1.23 20.07 -9.64
CA ASP A 68 0.02 19.44 -10.20
C ASP A 68 -0.28 18.07 -9.58
N PHE A 69 0.39 17.72 -8.49
CA PHE A 69 0.19 16.45 -7.78
C PHE A 69 -1.24 16.36 -7.21
N GLU A 70 -1.90 15.23 -7.48
CA GLU A 70 -3.25 14.96 -7.00
C GLU A 70 -3.27 13.91 -5.90
N PRO A 71 -3.67 14.25 -4.65
CA PRO A 71 -3.89 13.26 -3.60
C PRO A 71 -5.25 12.57 -3.78
N LEU A 72 -5.22 11.24 -3.94
CA LEU A 72 -6.38 10.36 -3.98
C LEU A 72 -6.63 9.82 -2.58
N MET A 73 -7.74 10.23 -1.95
CA MET A 73 -7.98 9.94 -0.54
C MET A 73 -8.55 8.55 -0.31
N THR A 74 -8.34 8.03 0.90
CA THR A 74 -8.92 6.77 1.36
C THR A 74 -9.57 6.94 2.72
N LEU A 75 -10.56 6.09 3.03
CA LEU A 75 -11.12 5.97 4.38
C LEU A 75 -10.48 4.82 5.14
N TYR A 76 -10.31 5.00 6.43
CA TYR A 76 -9.87 3.98 7.37
C TYR A 76 -11.06 3.12 7.78
N LEU A 77 -11.07 1.83 7.40
CA LEU A 77 -12.11 0.89 7.78
C LEU A 77 -12.01 0.52 9.26
N THR A 78 -13.14 0.57 9.95
CA THR A 78 -13.29 0.17 11.35
C THR A 78 -14.48 -0.78 11.51
N ASP A 79 -14.61 -1.42 12.67
CA ASP A 79 -15.80 -2.22 13.03
C ASP A 79 -17.12 -1.41 12.98
N ASN A 80 -17.04 -0.08 13.05
CA ASN A 80 -18.19 0.83 13.10
C ASN A 80 -18.42 1.64 11.82
N THR A 81 -17.68 1.37 10.75
CA THR A 81 -17.91 2.02 9.45
C THR A 81 -19.29 1.64 8.93
N SER A 82 -20.08 2.61 8.46
CA SER A 82 -21.43 2.36 7.98
C SER A 82 -21.50 2.27 6.45
N PRO A 83 -22.49 1.54 5.89
CA PRO A 83 -22.78 1.56 4.45
C PRO A 83 -23.09 2.98 3.91
N ASP A 84 -23.72 3.84 4.71
CA ASP A 84 -24.04 5.22 4.32
C ASP A 84 -22.77 6.07 4.12
N GLU A 85 -21.74 5.84 4.96
CA GLU A 85 -20.44 6.48 4.77
C GLU A 85 -19.77 6.03 3.46
N ILE A 86 -19.92 4.75 3.10
CA ILE A 86 -19.42 4.23 1.82
C ILE A 86 -20.15 4.88 0.63
N ALA A 87 -21.46 5.03 0.71
CA ALA A 87 -22.23 5.72 -0.34
C ALA A 87 -21.79 7.18 -0.50
N SER A 88 -21.56 7.86 0.64
CA SER A 88 -21.05 9.24 0.66
C SER A 88 -19.63 9.32 0.10
N ALA A 89 -18.77 8.37 0.42
CA ALA A 89 -17.40 8.28 -0.09
C ALA A 89 -17.38 8.09 -1.61
N ALA A 90 -18.19 7.17 -2.13
CA ALA A 90 -18.26 6.87 -3.56
C ALA A 90 -18.70 8.08 -4.41
N THR A 91 -19.53 8.96 -3.85
CA THR A 91 -20.01 10.17 -4.54
C THR A 91 -19.15 11.41 -4.29
N SER A 92 -18.15 11.34 -3.41
CA SER A 92 -17.31 12.48 -3.01
C SER A 92 -16.43 13.06 -4.11
N GLY A 93 -16.08 12.23 -5.11
CA GLY A 93 -15.18 12.56 -6.23
C GLY A 93 -13.68 12.44 -5.91
N PHE A 94 -13.27 12.53 -4.64
CA PHE A 94 -11.85 12.51 -4.22
C PHE A 94 -11.46 11.32 -3.33
N ILE A 95 -12.41 10.59 -2.75
CA ILE A 95 -12.17 9.31 -2.09
C ILE A 95 -12.21 8.20 -3.14
N LYS A 96 -11.15 7.41 -3.20
CA LYS A 96 -10.95 6.42 -4.26
C LYS A 96 -10.91 4.98 -3.77
N ALA A 97 -10.81 4.77 -2.45
CA ALA A 97 -10.79 3.43 -1.87
C ALA A 97 -11.07 3.48 -0.36
N VAL A 98 -11.26 2.29 0.22
CA VAL A 98 -11.31 2.08 1.67
C VAL A 98 -10.16 1.17 2.07
N LYS A 99 -9.40 1.57 3.10
CA LYS A 99 -8.23 0.84 3.59
C LYS A 99 -8.57 0.02 4.83
N TYR A 100 -8.34 -1.26 4.73
CA TYR A 100 -8.44 -2.24 5.82
C TYR A 100 -7.09 -2.42 6.52
N TYR A 101 -7.10 -2.29 7.84
CA TYR A 101 -6.03 -2.73 8.73
C TYR A 101 -6.60 -3.71 9.75
N PRO A 102 -6.00 -4.89 9.95
CA PRO A 102 -6.31 -5.70 11.14
C PRO A 102 -5.88 -4.94 12.39
N ALA A 103 -6.70 -4.97 13.45
CA ALA A 103 -6.41 -4.28 14.69
C ALA A 103 -5.04 -4.71 15.25
N GLY A 104 -4.15 -3.75 15.49
CA GLY A 104 -2.82 -3.99 16.03
C GLY A 104 -1.76 -4.57 15.06
N ALA A 105 -2.09 -4.79 13.78
CA ALA A 105 -1.15 -5.43 12.84
C ALA A 105 0.02 -4.53 12.43
N THR A 106 -0.14 -3.21 12.42
CA THR A 106 0.89 -2.26 11.95
C THR A 106 0.77 -0.91 12.66
N THR A 107 1.58 0.06 12.25
CA THR A 107 1.61 1.43 12.80
C THR A 107 0.23 2.09 12.73
N ASN A 108 -0.26 2.62 13.86
CA ASN A 108 -1.57 3.27 13.99
C ASN A 108 -2.76 2.38 13.59
N ALA A 109 -2.64 1.06 13.78
CA ALA A 109 -3.71 0.10 13.52
C ALA A 109 -4.57 -0.20 14.76
N ASP A 110 -4.46 0.57 15.83
CA ASP A 110 -5.21 0.38 17.09
C ASP A 110 -6.73 0.43 16.89
N PHE A 111 -7.21 1.22 15.93
CA PHE A 111 -8.61 1.35 15.54
C PHE A 111 -9.03 0.43 14.39
N GLY A 112 -8.15 -0.48 13.97
CA GLY A 112 -8.39 -1.42 12.88
C GLY A 112 -9.55 -2.37 13.14
N VAL A 113 -9.86 -3.15 12.13
CA VAL A 113 -10.95 -4.14 12.19
C VAL A 113 -10.55 -5.31 13.07
N THR A 114 -11.40 -5.63 14.06
CA THR A 114 -11.15 -6.74 15.00
C THR A 114 -11.60 -8.10 14.44
N ASP A 115 -12.65 -8.11 13.60
CA ASP A 115 -13.11 -9.28 12.85
C ASP A 115 -13.65 -8.81 11.49
N ILE A 116 -13.03 -9.26 10.41
CA ILE A 116 -13.38 -8.87 9.05
C ILE A 116 -14.86 -9.14 8.69
N ARG A 117 -15.50 -10.10 9.34
CA ARG A 117 -16.92 -10.43 9.12
C ARG A 117 -17.88 -9.36 9.63
N LYS A 118 -17.45 -8.50 10.56
CA LYS A 118 -18.26 -7.36 11.02
C LYS A 118 -18.47 -6.32 9.90
N CYS A 119 -17.63 -6.35 8.87
CA CYS A 119 -17.67 -5.40 7.75
C CYS A 119 -18.49 -5.90 6.56
N ASP A 120 -19.21 -7.02 6.65
CA ASP A 120 -19.93 -7.62 5.51
C ASP A 120 -20.90 -6.65 4.82
N ALA A 121 -21.68 -5.88 5.60
CA ALA A 121 -22.57 -4.86 5.04
C ALA A 121 -21.82 -3.70 4.34
N VAL A 122 -20.63 -3.38 4.83
CA VAL A 122 -19.75 -2.37 4.22
C VAL A 122 -19.17 -2.91 2.90
N PHE A 123 -18.73 -4.16 2.87
CA PHE A 123 -18.21 -4.78 1.64
C PHE A 123 -19.29 -4.92 0.56
N ASP A 124 -20.54 -5.21 0.95
CA ASP A 124 -21.66 -5.22 0.00
C ASP A 124 -21.92 -3.82 -0.59
N ALA A 125 -21.91 -2.78 0.24
CA ALA A 125 -22.01 -1.40 -0.22
C ALA A 125 -20.83 -1.00 -1.13
N MET A 126 -19.61 -1.38 -0.77
CA MET A 126 -18.41 -1.11 -1.58
C MET A 126 -18.48 -1.77 -2.96
N GLN A 127 -18.84 -3.06 -3.03
CA GLN A 127 -18.97 -3.78 -4.31
C GLN A 127 -20.08 -3.18 -5.18
N SER A 128 -21.17 -2.72 -4.56
CA SER A 128 -22.30 -2.07 -5.26
C SER A 128 -21.92 -0.69 -5.80
N ALA A 129 -21.10 0.05 -5.07
CA ALA A 129 -20.61 1.38 -5.44
C ALA A 129 -19.37 1.36 -6.36
N GLY A 130 -18.76 0.19 -6.56
CA GLY A 130 -17.50 0.05 -7.28
C GLY A 130 -16.27 0.62 -6.54
N LEU A 131 -16.38 0.83 -5.21
CA LEU A 131 -15.29 1.40 -4.39
C LEU A 131 -14.33 0.29 -3.95
N PRO A 132 -13.03 0.34 -4.31
CA PRO A 132 -12.07 -0.72 -4.01
C PRO A 132 -11.75 -0.85 -2.52
N LEU A 133 -11.44 -2.09 -2.10
CA LEU A 133 -10.89 -2.44 -0.80
C LEU A 133 -9.37 -2.63 -0.89
N LEU A 134 -8.61 -1.86 -0.14
CA LEU A 134 -7.16 -1.97 -0.03
C LEU A 134 -6.82 -2.70 1.27
N LEU A 135 -6.13 -3.83 1.19
CA LEU A 135 -5.89 -4.71 2.32
C LEU A 135 -4.44 -4.66 2.81
N HIS A 136 -4.22 -4.35 4.07
CA HIS A 136 -3.02 -4.79 4.78
C HIS A 136 -3.20 -6.27 5.12
N GLY A 137 -2.55 -7.14 4.36
CA GLY A 137 -2.84 -8.57 4.33
C GLY A 137 -2.04 -9.38 5.35
N GLU A 138 -2.09 -9.05 6.64
CA GLU A 138 -1.47 -9.82 7.71
C GLU A 138 -2.47 -10.13 8.83
N VAL A 139 -2.35 -11.32 9.43
CA VAL A 139 -3.03 -11.61 10.70
C VAL A 139 -2.28 -10.95 11.87
N ALA A 140 -3.01 -10.52 12.90
CA ALA A 140 -2.44 -9.90 14.10
C ALA A 140 -2.26 -10.87 15.27
N ASP A 141 -2.55 -12.15 15.07
CA ASP A 141 -2.44 -13.20 16.11
C ASP A 141 -1.01 -13.30 16.63
N ALA A 142 -0.84 -13.21 17.95
CA ALA A 142 0.47 -13.30 18.60
C ALA A 142 1.17 -14.65 18.41
N GLU A 143 0.38 -15.71 18.24
CA GLU A 143 0.86 -17.08 18.05
C GLU A 143 1.36 -17.36 16.62
N VAL A 144 1.06 -16.47 15.67
CA VAL A 144 1.51 -16.62 14.28
C VAL A 144 2.86 -15.98 14.08
N ASP A 145 3.83 -16.76 13.58
CA ASP A 145 5.15 -16.25 13.22
C ASP A 145 5.02 -15.03 12.27
N VAL A 146 5.76 -13.98 12.56
CA VAL A 146 5.71 -12.72 11.81
C VAL A 146 5.99 -12.91 10.31
N PHE A 147 6.73 -13.96 9.92
CA PHE A 147 7.04 -14.26 8.53
C PHE A 147 5.91 -15.01 7.81
N ASP A 148 4.95 -15.59 8.53
CA ASP A 148 3.85 -16.40 7.99
C ASP A 148 2.52 -15.64 7.95
N ARG A 149 2.43 -14.47 8.60
CA ARG A 149 1.19 -13.69 8.78
C ARG A 149 0.44 -13.40 7.49
N GLU A 150 1.15 -13.08 6.41
CA GLU A 150 0.54 -12.81 5.10
C GLU A 150 -0.08 -14.09 4.49
N THR A 151 0.62 -15.20 4.52
CA THR A 151 0.12 -16.49 4.02
C THR A 151 -1.13 -16.92 4.77
N ILE A 152 -1.10 -16.83 6.09
CA ILE A 152 -2.23 -17.17 6.96
C ILE A 152 -3.42 -16.23 6.72
N PHE A 153 -3.18 -14.93 6.49
CA PHE A 153 -4.24 -13.98 6.15
C PHE A 153 -4.94 -14.36 4.83
N ILE A 154 -4.18 -14.73 3.82
CA ILE A 154 -4.74 -15.15 2.52
C ILE A 154 -5.67 -16.34 2.72
N GLU A 155 -5.23 -17.36 3.46
CA GLU A 155 -6.01 -18.58 3.68
C GLU A 155 -7.24 -18.35 4.55
N ARG A 156 -7.09 -17.63 5.68
CA ARG A 156 -8.16 -17.49 6.66
C ARG A 156 -9.17 -16.39 6.31
N HIS A 157 -8.74 -15.33 5.63
CA HIS A 157 -9.54 -14.13 5.44
C HIS A 157 -9.76 -13.76 3.97
N LEU A 158 -8.70 -13.70 3.14
CA LEU A 158 -8.83 -13.19 1.77
C LEU A 158 -9.60 -14.15 0.88
N ILE A 159 -9.29 -15.45 0.89
CA ILE A 159 -10.02 -16.44 0.09
C ILE A 159 -11.52 -16.46 0.43
N PRO A 160 -11.94 -16.56 1.71
CA PRO A 160 -13.35 -16.47 2.05
C PRO A 160 -14.02 -15.13 1.69
N LEU A 161 -13.29 -14.01 1.79
CA LEU A 161 -13.79 -12.69 1.43
C LEU A 161 -14.13 -12.60 -0.07
N VAL A 162 -13.20 -13.02 -0.93
CA VAL A 162 -13.39 -13.02 -2.39
C VAL A 162 -14.57 -13.91 -2.81
N LEU A 163 -14.76 -15.03 -2.13
CA LEU A 163 -15.91 -15.92 -2.40
C LEU A 163 -17.25 -15.31 -1.99
N ARG A 164 -17.28 -14.54 -0.87
CA ARG A 164 -18.51 -13.87 -0.39
C ARG A 164 -18.86 -12.62 -1.21
N PHE A 165 -17.85 -11.90 -1.68
CA PHE A 165 -18.02 -10.63 -2.41
C PHE A 165 -17.31 -10.68 -3.76
N PRO A 166 -17.82 -11.47 -4.73
CA PRO A 166 -17.12 -11.76 -5.99
C PRO A 166 -17.00 -10.56 -6.95
N LYS A 167 -17.71 -9.46 -6.68
CA LYS A 167 -17.63 -8.21 -7.47
C LYS A 167 -16.84 -7.12 -6.77
N LEU A 168 -16.39 -7.34 -5.52
CA LEU A 168 -15.60 -6.37 -4.80
C LEU A 168 -14.20 -6.29 -5.43
N ASN A 169 -13.80 -5.10 -5.86
CA ASN A 169 -12.41 -4.86 -6.27
C ASN A 169 -11.51 -4.87 -5.05
N ILE A 170 -10.48 -5.73 -5.07
CA ILE A 170 -9.57 -5.92 -3.94
C ILE A 170 -8.13 -5.71 -4.40
N VAL A 171 -7.40 -4.90 -3.65
CA VAL A 171 -5.95 -4.77 -3.78
C VAL A 171 -5.31 -5.34 -2.52
N LEU A 172 -4.60 -6.46 -2.65
CA LEU A 172 -3.70 -6.96 -1.62
C LEU A 172 -2.43 -6.12 -1.68
N GLU A 173 -2.29 -5.17 -0.75
CA GLU A 173 -1.22 -4.18 -0.81
C GLU A 173 0.11 -4.74 -0.30
N HIS A 174 1.22 -4.18 -0.85
CA HIS A 174 2.62 -4.43 -0.42
C HIS A 174 2.90 -5.92 -0.15
N ILE A 175 2.50 -6.79 -1.09
CA ILE A 175 2.70 -8.25 -0.95
C ILE A 175 4.17 -8.60 -0.77
N THR A 176 4.42 -9.63 0.05
CA THR A 176 5.79 -9.99 0.45
C THR A 176 6.16 -11.45 0.20
N THR A 177 5.20 -12.32 -0.15
CA THR A 177 5.41 -13.75 -0.28
C THR A 177 5.17 -14.29 -1.68
N ALA A 178 5.82 -15.40 -2.01
CA ALA A 178 5.53 -16.18 -3.22
C ALA A 178 4.08 -16.71 -3.22
N ASN A 179 3.51 -16.97 -2.02
CA ASN A 179 2.13 -17.42 -1.86
C ASN A 179 1.14 -16.32 -2.29
N ALA A 180 1.36 -15.06 -1.88
CA ALA A 180 0.57 -13.93 -2.32
C ALA A 180 0.65 -13.72 -3.83
N ALA A 181 1.85 -13.75 -4.41
CA ALA A 181 2.05 -13.65 -5.85
C ALA A 181 1.29 -14.75 -6.61
N LYS A 182 1.40 -16.00 -6.16
CA LYS A 182 0.68 -17.14 -6.75
C LYS A 182 -0.83 -16.99 -6.63
N TYR A 183 -1.31 -16.56 -5.46
CA TYR A 183 -2.74 -16.36 -5.24
C TYR A 183 -3.31 -15.28 -6.18
N VAL A 184 -2.69 -14.11 -6.26
CA VAL A 184 -3.14 -13.01 -7.13
C VAL A 184 -3.12 -13.41 -8.61
N LEU A 185 -2.11 -14.17 -9.06
CA LEU A 185 -2.06 -14.70 -10.43
C LEU A 185 -3.27 -15.59 -10.74
N ALA A 186 -3.69 -16.44 -9.79
CA ALA A 186 -4.77 -17.40 -9.98
C ALA A 186 -6.17 -16.83 -9.68
N ALA A 187 -6.25 -15.71 -8.95
CA ALA A 187 -7.51 -15.07 -8.57
C ALA A 187 -8.25 -14.47 -9.79
N SER A 188 -9.51 -14.10 -9.60
CA SER A 188 -10.31 -13.35 -10.57
C SER A 188 -9.72 -11.96 -10.87
N ASP A 189 -10.19 -11.33 -11.95
CA ASP A 189 -9.64 -10.04 -12.43
C ASP A 189 -9.87 -8.86 -11.48
N ASN A 190 -10.80 -8.98 -10.53
CA ASN A 190 -11.05 -7.98 -9.49
C ASN A 190 -10.09 -8.07 -8.30
N VAL A 191 -9.09 -8.96 -8.33
CA VAL A 191 -8.04 -9.07 -7.31
C VAL A 191 -6.70 -8.71 -7.91
N ALA A 192 -6.04 -7.73 -7.32
CA ALA A 192 -4.74 -7.22 -7.74
C ALA A 192 -3.81 -7.00 -6.53
N ALA A 193 -2.57 -6.60 -6.75
CA ALA A 193 -1.61 -6.37 -5.68
C ALA A 193 -0.64 -5.24 -5.99
N THR A 194 -0.24 -4.49 -4.95
CA THR A 194 0.92 -3.59 -5.01
C THR A 194 2.18 -4.28 -4.52
N ILE A 195 3.32 -3.87 -5.06
CA ILE A 195 4.64 -4.35 -4.63
C ILE A 195 5.54 -3.13 -4.41
N THR A 196 6.20 -3.09 -3.27
CA THR A 196 7.07 -1.99 -2.87
C THR A 196 8.51 -2.18 -3.35
N PRO A 197 9.32 -1.11 -3.48
CA PRO A 197 10.70 -1.24 -3.92
C PRO A 197 11.55 -2.02 -2.91
N GLN A 198 11.33 -1.86 -1.60
CA GLN A 198 12.10 -2.57 -0.58
C GLN A 198 11.89 -4.09 -0.64
N HIS A 199 10.67 -4.58 -0.97
CA HIS A 199 10.39 -5.99 -1.11
C HIS A 199 10.92 -6.60 -2.42
N LEU A 200 11.20 -5.77 -3.44
CA LEU A 200 11.87 -6.19 -4.67
C LEU A 200 13.39 -6.26 -4.51
N LEU A 201 13.98 -5.33 -3.76
CA LEU A 201 15.43 -5.17 -3.64
C LEU A 201 16.05 -6.00 -2.53
N TYR A 202 15.33 -6.20 -1.41
CA TYR A 202 15.93 -6.74 -0.19
C TYR A 202 15.18 -7.97 0.34
N SER A 203 15.96 -8.98 0.77
CA SER A 203 15.45 -10.07 1.61
C SER A 203 15.63 -9.73 3.10
N ARG A 204 15.04 -10.53 3.99
CA ARG A 204 15.14 -10.35 5.44
C ARG A 204 16.55 -10.29 5.99
N ASN A 205 17.54 -10.84 5.28
CA ASN A 205 18.94 -10.76 5.66
C ASN A 205 19.46 -9.31 5.74
N ALA A 206 18.85 -8.38 4.98
CA ALA A 206 19.23 -6.97 5.03
C ALA A 206 18.99 -6.34 6.42
N ILE A 207 18.00 -6.84 7.17
CA ILE A 207 17.68 -6.36 8.53
C ILE A 207 18.84 -6.64 9.51
N PHE A 208 19.62 -7.71 9.25
CA PHE A 208 20.62 -8.24 10.20
C PHE A 208 22.08 -8.12 9.72
N LYS A 209 22.31 -7.57 8.53
CA LYS A 209 23.67 -7.47 7.95
C LYS A 209 24.55 -6.51 8.76
N GLY A 210 25.53 -7.07 9.49
CA GLY A 210 26.47 -6.28 10.33
C GLY A 210 25.85 -5.78 11.64
N GLY A 211 24.74 -6.37 12.08
CA GLY A 211 23.94 -5.99 13.24
C GLY A 211 22.51 -5.64 12.86
N LEU A 212 21.68 -5.24 13.84
CA LEU A 212 20.31 -4.84 13.59
C LEU A 212 20.26 -3.51 12.83
N ARG A 213 19.58 -3.50 11.69
CA ARG A 213 19.43 -2.32 10.81
C ARG A 213 17.98 -1.83 10.79
N PRO A 214 17.59 -0.93 11.69
CA PRO A 214 16.19 -0.53 11.90
C PRO A 214 15.55 0.13 10.67
N HIS A 215 16.34 0.76 9.78
CA HIS A 215 15.82 1.39 8.58
C HIS A 215 15.23 0.39 7.55
N PHE A 216 15.59 -0.90 7.66
CA PHE A 216 14.97 -1.97 6.85
C PHE A 216 13.74 -2.61 7.50
N TYR A 217 13.38 -2.19 8.72
CA TYR A 217 12.19 -2.69 9.39
C TYR A 217 10.93 -2.00 8.85
N CYS A 218 10.04 -2.79 8.26
CA CYS A 218 8.72 -2.42 7.79
C CYS A 218 7.70 -3.53 8.13
N LEU A 219 6.43 -3.25 8.01
CA LEU A 219 5.35 -4.22 8.10
C LEU A 219 4.47 -4.11 6.85
N PRO A 220 4.29 -5.21 6.10
CA PRO A 220 4.85 -6.55 6.37
C PRO A 220 6.37 -6.60 6.30
N VAL A 221 6.99 -7.47 7.11
CA VAL A 221 8.46 -7.60 7.16
C VAL A 221 9.03 -8.17 5.87
N LEU A 222 10.28 -7.80 5.56
CA LEU A 222 11.05 -8.45 4.48
C LEU A 222 11.09 -9.97 4.69
N LYS A 223 10.91 -10.72 3.63
CA LYS A 223 10.84 -12.20 3.67
C LYS A 223 12.15 -12.85 3.21
N ARG A 224 12.17 -14.18 3.06
CA ARG A 224 13.29 -14.95 2.50
C ARG A 224 13.57 -14.53 1.06
N GLU A 225 14.78 -14.82 0.59
CA GLU A 225 15.21 -14.53 -0.78
C GLU A 225 14.31 -15.16 -1.86
N GLU A 226 13.83 -16.36 -1.64
CA GLU A 226 12.90 -17.05 -2.54
C GLU A 226 11.60 -16.26 -2.78
N HIS A 227 11.10 -15.58 -1.76
CA HIS A 227 9.93 -14.70 -1.85
C HIS A 227 10.26 -13.45 -2.67
N ARG A 228 11.40 -12.80 -2.38
CA ARG A 228 11.86 -11.63 -3.14
C ARG A 228 11.97 -11.95 -4.63
N ILE A 229 12.57 -13.08 -4.98
CA ILE A 229 12.70 -13.54 -6.37
C ILE A 229 11.33 -13.75 -7.01
N ALA A 230 10.37 -14.35 -6.29
CA ALA A 230 9.01 -14.53 -6.79
C ALA A 230 8.28 -13.21 -7.03
N LEU A 231 8.43 -12.22 -6.14
CA LEU A 231 7.88 -10.88 -6.33
C LEU A 231 8.50 -10.17 -7.54
N LEU A 232 9.81 -10.21 -7.68
CA LEU A 232 10.50 -9.60 -8.80
C LEU A 232 10.03 -10.21 -10.13
N LYS A 233 9.85 -11.52 -10.18
CA LYS A 233 9.32 -12.22 -11.34
C LYS A 233 7.93 -11.76 -11.74
N VAL A 234 7.00 -11.55 -10.82
CA VAL A 234 5.65 -11.09 -11.15
C VAL A 234 5.61 -9.60 -11.44
N ALA A 235 6.40 -8.77 -10.77
CA ALA A 235 6.51 -7.34 -11.05
C ALA A 235 7.00 -7.06 -12.49
N THR A 236 7.95 -7.87 -12.97
CA THR A 236 8.55 -7.74 -14.31
C THR A 236 7.85 -8.57 -15.39
N SER A 237 6.77 -9.27 -15.06
CA SER A 237 6.05 -10.15 -15.99
C SER A 237 5.19 -9.43 -17.03
N GLY A 238 4.88 -8.14 -16.80
CA GLY A 238 3.89 -7.39 -17.57
C GLY A 238 2.43 -7.75 -17.22
N ASN A 239 2.21 -8.59 -16.20
CA ASN A 239 0.86 -8.92 -15.76
C ASN A 239 0.24 -7.70 -15.04
N ARG A 240 -0.90 -7.21 -15.57
CA ARG A 240 -1.57 -5.99 -15.11
C ARG A 240 -2.08 -6.02 -13.66
N LYS A 241 -2.16 -7.19 -13.03
CA LYS A 241 -2.59 -7.34 -11.63
C LYS A 241 -1.54 -6.89 -10.62
N PHE A 242 -0.28 -6.69 -11.04
CA PHE A 242 0.80 -6.24 -10.18
C PHE A 242 1.25 -4.86 -10.59
N PHE A 243 1.27 -3.92 -9.64
CA PHE A 243 1.62 -2.54 -9.93
C PHE A 243 2.33 -1.87 -8.76
N LEU A 244 2.87 -0.69 -9.02
CA LEU A 244 3.63 0.11 -8.09
C LEU A 244 2.76 0.60 -6.91
N GLY A 245 3.26 0.40 -5.71
CA GLY A 245 2.80 1.07 -4.50
C GLY A 245 4.00 1.16 -3.57
N THR A 246 4.50 2.37 -3.32
CA THR A 246 5.80 2.52 -2.64
C THR A 246 5.76 2.09 -1.19
N ASP A 247 4.62 2.22 -0.53
CA ASP A 247 4.51 2.15 0.92
C ASP A 247 5.63 2.98 1.58
N SER A 248 5.92 4.14 0.98
CA SER A 248 6.85 5.08 1.61
C SER A 248 6.23 5.56 2.91
N ALA A 249 6.80 5.08 4.02
CA ALA A 249 6.25 5.25 5.37
C ALA A 249 7.28 5.91 6.27
N PRO A 250 7.42 7.25 6.19
CA PRO A 250 8.44 7.99 6.94
C PRO A 250 8.20 7.97 8.43
N HIS A 251 9.29 7.86 9.18
CA HIS A 251 9.36 8.06 10.62
C HIS A 251 10.54 8.97 10.97
N PRO A 252 10.45 9.78 12.03
CA PRO A 252 11.60 10.53 12.54
C PRO A 252 12.76 9.58 12.88
N ARG A 253 13.99 10.05 12.65
CA ARG A 253 15.19 9.24 12.88
C ARG A 253 15.27 8.67 14.29
N ASN A 254 14.97 9.47 15.29
CA ASN A 254 14.95 9.05 16.69
C ASN A 254 13.89 7.95 16.98
N THR A 255 12.81 7.88 16.20
CA THR A 255 11.82 6.81 16.31
C THR A 255 12.29 5.55 15.57
N LYS A 256 13.00 5.69 14.44
CA LYS A 256 13.58 4.54 13.72
C LYS A 256 14.73 3.89 14.46
N GLU A 257 15.56 4.69 15.10
CA GLU A 257 16.78 4.24 15.80
C GLU A 257 16.56 4.02 17.31
N ALA A 258 15.30 3.85 17.73
CA ALA A 258 14.94 3.51 19.11
C ALA A 258 14.88 2.00 19.34
N SER A 259 14.89 1.58 20.61
CA SER A 259 14.73 0.17 21.00
C SER A 259 13.42 -0.45 20.54
N CYS A 260 12.36 0.35 20.42
CA CYS A 260 11.07 -0.02 19.81
C CYS A 260 10.90 0.80 18.53
N CYS A 261 11.53 0.37 17.45
CA CYS A 261 11.58 1.18 16.24
C CYS A 261 10.24 1.16 15.47
N GLY A 262 9.88 2.29 14.86
CA GLY A 262 8.70 2.42 14.01
C GLY A 262 8.85 1.59 12.73
N ALA A 263 7.80 0.83 12.38
CA ALA A 263 7.74 0.08 11.14
C ALA A 263 7.45 1.00 9.94
N GLY A 264 8.32 0.98 8.94
CA GLY A 264 8.17 1.74 7.70
C GLY A 264 9.52 2.11 7.08
N CYS A 265 9.60 2.04 5.76
CA CYS A 265 10.74 2.49 4.98
C CYS A 265 10.37 3.81 4.29
N TYR A 266 11.25 4.81 4.32
CA TYR A 266 11.08 6.05 3.58
C TYR A 266 11.77 5.92 2.22
N THR A 267 11.02 5.67 1.19
CA THR A 267 11.51 5.44 -0.17
C THR A 267 11.17 6.56 -1.16
N ALA A 268 10.25 7.47 -0.82
CA ALA A 268 9.74 8.50 -1.73
C ALA A 268 10.82 9.41 -2.34
N LEU A 269 11.98 9.58 -1.68
CA LEU A 269 13.05 10.44 -2.20
C LEU A 269 13.63 9.91 -3.52
N HIS A 270 13.71 8.57 -3.66
CA HIS A 270 14.32 7.87 -4.79
C HIS A 270 13.43 6.69 -5.26
N ALA A 271 12.11 6.85 -5.21
CA ALA A 271 11.20 5.73 -5.43
C ALA A 271 11.38 5.10 -6.82
N LEU A 272 11.40 5.92 -7.87
CA LEU A 272 11.53 5.41 -9.24
C LEU A 272 12.90 4.82 -9.52
N GLU A 273 13.96 5.42 -8.98
CA GLU A 273 15.32 4.90 -9.09
C GLU A 273 15.45 3.53 -8.42
N LEU A 274 14.82 3.31 -7.26
CA LEU A 274 14.82 2.02 -6.58
C LEU A 274 14.05 0.94 -7.36
N TYR A 275 12.92 1.29 -7.99
CA TYR A 275 12.23 0.38 -8.90
C TYR A 275 13.07 0.10 -10.15
N ALA A 276 13.71 1.12 -10.73
CA ALA A 276 14.59 0.94 -11.89
C ALA A 276 15.75 -0.01 -11.56
N GLU A 277 16.41 0.13 -10.40
CA GLU A 277 17.45 -0.79 -9.93
C GLU A 277 16.92 -2.24 -9.83
N ALA A 278 15.72 -2.43 -9.26
CA ALA A 278 15.12 -3.75 -9.15
C ALA A 278 14.85 -4.38 -10.54
N PHE A 279 14.28 -3.62 -11.47
CA PHE A 279 13.97 -4.09 -12.82
C PHE A 279 15.23 -4.32 -13.67
N GLU A 280 16.23 -3.45 -13.55
CA GLU A 280 17.52 -3.58 -14.21
C GLU A 280 18.25 -4.87 -13.76
N SER A 281 18.16 -5.22 -12.48
CA SER A 281 18.81 -6.41 -11.92
C SER A 281 18.43 -7.73 -12.62
N VAL A 282 17.32 -7.73 -13.37
CA VAL A 282 16.81 -8.89 -14.13
C VAL A 282 16.63 -8.56 -15.62
N ASN A 283 17.26 -7.49 -16.13
CA ASN A 283 17.19 -7.03 -17.52
C ASN A 283 15.75 -6.80 -18.02
N ALA A 284 14.89 -6.16 -17.19
CA ALA A 284 13.48 -5.93 -17.47
C ALA A 284 13.07 -4.45 -17.36
N LEU A 285 14.00 -3.50 -17.58
CA LEU A 285 13.70 -2.05 -17.52
C LEU A 285 12.58 -1.64 -18.49
N ASP A 286 12.43 -2.35 -19.62
CA ASP A 286 11.37 -2.15 -20.59
C ASP A 286 9.95 -2.42 -20.03
N LYS A 287 9.84 -3.10 -18.91
CA LYS A 287 8.55 -3.38 -18.21
C LYS A 287 8.21 -2.35 -17.14
N LEU A 288 9.14 -1.48 -16.76
CA LEU A 288 8.94 -0.54 -15.65
C LEU A 288 7.81 0.45 -15.93
N GLU A 289 7.72 1.01 -17.14
CA GLU A 289 6.64 1.93 -17.46
C GLU A 289 5.26 1.29 -17.33
N ALA A 290 5.09 0.05 -17.81
CA ALA A 290 3.83 -0.66 -17.67
C ALA A 290 3.47 -0.87 -16.18
N PHE A 291 4.42 -1.31 -15.36
CA PHE A 291 4.24 -1.53 -13.93
C PHE A 291 3.91 -0.26 -13.15
N ALA A 292 4.56 0.87 -13.49
CA ALA A 292 4.45 2.12 -12.75
C ALA A 292 3.30 3.03 -13.26
N SER A 293 2.95 2.96 -14.56
CA SER A 293 2.10 3.98 -15.19
C SER A 293 0.83 3.45 -15.85
N PHE A 294 0.74 2.16 -16.23
CA PHE A 294 -0.37 1.65 -17.05
C PHE A 294 -1.13 0.46 -16.45
N GLN A 295 -0.67 -0.12 -15.35
CA GLN A 295 -1.30 -1.30 -14.76
C GLN A 295 -2.65 -0.99 -14.11
N ILE A 296 -3.33 -2.01 -13.62
CA ILE A 296 -4.72 -2.02 -13.18
C ILE A 296 -5.08 -0.96 -12.13
N GLY A 297 -4.10 -0.44 -11.40
CA GLY A 297 -4.31 0.67 -10.46
C GLY A 297 -5.08 1.83 -11.10
N ARG A 298 -4.79 2.18 -12.35
CA ARG A 298 -5.54 3.21 -13.11
C ARG A 298 -6.94 2.77 -13.54
N ALA A 299 -7.22 1.48 -13.62
CA ALA A 299 -8.53 0.97 -14.01
C ALA A 299 -9.51 0.90 -12.82
N HIS A 300 -9.01 1.00 -11.58
CA HIS A 300 -9.81 0.95 -10.36
C HIS A 300 -10.12 2.32 -9.76
N VAL A 301 -9.61 3.41 -10.35
CA VAL A 301 -9.72 4.76 -9.76
C VAL A 301 -10.34 5.75 -10.73
#